data_4838daa1673f604851ce5d050cea1012
#
_entry.id   4838daa1673f604851ce5d050cea1012
#
_cell.length_a   1.000
_cell.length_b   1.000
_cell.length_c   1.000
_cell.angle_alpha   90.00
_cell.angle_beta   90.00
_cell.angle_gamma   90.00
#
_symmetry.space_group_name_H-M   'P 1'
#
loop_
_entity.id
_entity.type
_entity.pdbx_description
1 polymer ?
#
loop_
_entity_poly.entity_id
_entity_poly.type
_entity_poly.pdbx_seq_one_letter_code
_entity_poly.pdbx_strand_id
1 'polypeptide(L)'
;MMKTTKKSRQKMFPLFATNKILFLLIFFCSLTLSFAEKPKQRNYRNAGPVLSKIYTGELAKDLYCGCPYNGKKNIDTIPCGFRPRENPRRKSYKRARRIEWEHIVTAHNMGHFRPCWRDGGRKNCTYNDPEFELMEGDLHNLYPAIGEINGDRNNFMFSQWTNSPEPMYGSCETIVDFKLKKVQPRKEARGLIARVHFYMEKQYGIRLSKQDRQLFEAWNKMYPVTAEECERDLRIEKYQGNRNPFVESACKEAGF
;
A
#
# COMPACT_ATOMS: atom_id res chain seq x y z
N MET A 1 -95.93 8.64 -45.19
CA MET A 1 -95.27 8.50 -46.48
C MET A 1 -94.06 7.60 -46.33
N MET A 2 -94.07 6.50 -47.03
CA MET A 2 -93.11 5.42 -47.08
C MET A 2 -91.67 5.87 -47.52
N LYS A 3 -90.63 5.21 -46.98
CA LYS A 3 -89.51 4.69 -47.78
C LYS A 3 -88.58 3.92 -46.86
N THR A 4 -88.64 2.66 -46.90
CA THR A 4 -87.82 1.59 -47.51
C THR A 4 -86.38 1.47 -47.02
N THR A 5 -86.25 0.41 -46.32
CA THR A 5 -84.99 -0.23 -45.84
C THR A 5 -84.11 -0.73 -46.99
N LYS A 6 -82.80 -0.58 -46.85
CA LYS A 6 -81.82 -1.38 -47.60
C LYS A 6 -80.79 -1.98 -46.65
N LYS A 7 -80.85 -3.30 -46.50
CA LYS A 7 -79.88 -4.18 -45.83
C LYS A 7 -78.59 -4.22 -46.64
N SER A 8 -77.48 -3.97 -46.07
CA SER A 8 -76.17 -4.24 -46.64
C SER A 8 -75.41 -5.24 -45.76
N ARG A 9 -74.97 -6.30 -46.38
CA ARG A 9 -74.30 -7.44 -45.78
C ARG A 9 -72.89 -7.04 -45.29
N GLN A 10 -72.63 -7.30 -44.05
CA GLN A 10 -71.25 -7.26 -43.49
C GLN A 10 -70.51 -8.54 -43.90
N LYS A 11 -69.34 -8.38 -44.57
CA LYS A 11 -68.35 -9.43 -44.77
C LYS A 11 -67.45 -9.47 -43.56
N MET A 12 -67.46 -10.59 -42.89
CA MET A 12 -66.53 -10.92 -41.80
C MET A 12 -65.16 -11.24 -42.35
N PHE A 13 -64.11 -10.51 -41.95
CA PHE A 13 -62.71 -10.88 -42.16
C PHE A 13 -62.12 -11.32 -40.82
N PRO A 14 -61.25 -12.39 -40.79
CA PRO A 14 -60.69 -12.89 -39.53
C PRO A 14 -59.55 -11.99 -39.06
N LEU A 15 -59.55 -11.67 -37.78
CA LEU A 15 -58.46 -11.02 -37.07
C LEU A 15 -57.30 -12.02 -36.94
N PHE A 16 -56.19 -11.71 -37.60
CA PHE A 16 -54.90 -12.30 -37.24
C PHE A 16 -54.33 -11.58 -36.04
N ALA A 17 -54.30 -12.23 -34.87
CA ALA A 17 -53.66 -11.77 -33.69
C ALA A 17 -52.14 -12.02 -33.81
N THR A 18 -51.36 -10.98 -34.09
CA THR A 18 -49.90 -11.04 -33.99
C THR A 18 -49.48 -10.79 -32.55
N ASN A 19 -49.15 -11.86 -31.83
CA ASN A 19 -48.49 -11.79 -30.54
C ASN A 19 -47.05 -11.23 -30.73
N LYS A 20 -46.87 -9.96 -30.45
CA LYS A 20 -45.51 -9.38 -30.23
C LYS A 20 -45.06 -9.73 -28.82
N ILE A 21 -44.30 -10.81 -28.71
CA ILE A 21 -43.57 -11.11 -27.48
C ILE A 21 -42.45 -10.08 -27.39
N LEU A 22 -42.61 -9.11 -26.49
CA LEU A 22 -41.63 -8.12 -26.13
C LEU A 22 -40.61 -8.81 -25.19
N PHE A 23 -39.47 -9.26 -25.73
CA PHE A 23 -38.35 -9.72 -24.92
C PHE A 23 -37.73 -8.52 -24.21
N LEU A 24 -38.07 -8.33 -22.93
CA LEU A 24 -37.37 -7.44 -22.02
C LEU A 24 -36.03 -8.12 -21.65
N LEU A 25 -34.97 -7.75 -22.35
CA LEU A 25 -33.59 -8.07 -21.93
C LEU A 25 -33.28 -7.24 -20.68
N ILE A 26 -33.54 -7.82 -19.50
CA ILE A 26 -33.06 -7.29 -18.23
C ILE A 26 -31.56 -7.54 -18.20
N PHE A 27 -30.81 -6.50 -18.53
CA PHE A 27 -29.36 -6.50 -18.35
C PHE A 27 -29.07 -6.43 -16.85
N PHE A 28 -28.94 -7.59 -16.21
CA PHE A 28 -28.42 -7.68 -14.85
C PHE A 28 -26.94 -7.27 -14.90
N CYS A 29 -26.69 -5.98 -14.68
CA CYS A 29 -25.35 -5.49 -14.35
C CYS A 29 -25.05 -5.98 -12.94
N SER A 30 -24.49 -7.20 -12.85
CA SER A 30 -23.94 -7.72 -11.60
C SER A 30 -22.74 -6.84 -11.22
N LEU A 31 -22.99 -5.82 -10.39
CA LEU A 31 -21.94 -5.17 -9.63
C LEU A 31 -21.32 -6.24 -8.72
N THR A 32 -20.28 -6.90 -9.20
CA THR A 32 -19.40 -7.67 -8.31
C THR A 32 -18.69 -6.68 -7.41
N LEU A 33 -19.24 -6.49 -6.21
CA LEU A 33 -18.50 -5.90 -5.10
C LEU A 33 -17.29 -6.80 -4.86
N SER A 34 -16.16 -6.43 -5.44
CA SER A 34 -14.87 -7.06 -5.13
C SER A 34 -14.55 -6.72 -3.68
N PHE A 35 -14.96 -7.58 -2.76
CA PHE A 35 -14.46 -7.53 -1.39
C PHE A 35 -12.98 -7.82 -1.46
N ALA A 36 -12.16 -6.88 -1.01
CA ALA A 36 -10.74 -7.14 -0.83
C ALA A 36 -10.59 -8.36 0.08
N GLU A 37 -9.91 -9.40 -0.41
CA GLU A 37 -9.67 -10.61 0.36
C GLU A 37 -8.89 -10.24 1.62
N LYS A 38 -9.36 -10.71 2.79
CA LYS A 38 -8.68 -10.43 4.05
C LYS A 38 -7.34 -11.16 4.05
N PRO A 39 -6.22 -10.48 4.37
CA PRO A 39 -4.93 -11.12 4.41
C PRO A 39 -4.94 -12.28 5.42
N LYS A 40 -4.18 -13.34 5.12
CA LYS A 40 -3.98 -14.45 6.07
C LYS A 40 -3.39 -13.88 7.35
N GLN A 41 -3.99 -14.26 8.49
CA GLN A 41 -3.60 -13.75 9.79
C GLN A 41 -2.11 -13.99 10.05
N ARG A 42 -1.36 -12.91 10.19
CA ARG A 42 0.05 -12.89 10.58
C ARG A 42 0.25 -11.87 11.66
N ASN A 43 1.13 -12.16 12.58
CA ASN A 43 1.58 -11.16 13.53
C ASN A 43 2.98 -10.69 13.15
N TYR A 44 3.35 -9.51 13.58
CA TYR A 44 4.65 -8.91 13.30
C TYR A 44 5.84 -9.81 13.73
N ARG A 45 5.69 -10.54 14.82
CA ARG A 45 6.72 -11.46 15.34
C ARG A 45 7.06 -12.58 14.34
N ASN A 46 6.07 -13.04 13.57
CA ASN A 46 6.22 -14.09 12.57
C ASN A 46 6.51 -13.54 11.16
N ALA A 47 6.44 -12.23 10.95
CA ALA A 47 6.70 -11.63 9.65
C ALA A 47 8.18 -11.71 9.24
N GLY A 48 9.12 -11.57 10.19
CA GLY A 48 10.55 -11.50 9.91
C GLY A 48 11.12 -12.66 9.06
N PRO A 49 10.85 -13.92 9.40
CA PRO A 49 11.31 -15.06 8.59
C PRO A 49 10.72 -15.06 7.17
N VAL A 50 9.48 -14.63 7.01
CA VAL A 50 8.81 -14.54 5.69
C VAL A 50 9.40 -13.40 4.88
N LEU A 51 9.57 -12.22 5.47
CA LEU A 51 10.22 -11.08 4.82
C LEU A 51 11.63 -11.43 4.32
N SER A 52 12.39 -12.22 5.10
CA SER A 52 13.71 -12.68 4.67
C SER A 52 13.67 -13.61 3.44
N LYS A 53 12.51 -14.22 3.14
CA LYS A 53 12.32 -15.02 1.92
C LYS A 53 11.81 -14.16 0.74
N ILE A 54 11.05 -13.11 1.03
CA ILE A 54 10.55 -12.16 0.03
C ILE A 54 11.70 -11.30 -0.49
N TYR A 55 12.46 -10.71 0.41
CA TYR A 55 13.53 -9.76 0.09
C TYR A 55 14.87 -10.47 -0.17
N THR A 56 14.94 -11.12 -1.33
CA THR A 56 16.14 -11.81 -1.83
C THR A 56 16.47 -11.35 -3.25
N GLY A 57 17.72 -11.53 -3.68
CA GLY A 57 18.18 -11.09 -5.01
C GLY A 57 18.07 -9.57 -5.15
N GLU A 58 17.50 -9.10 -6.25
CA GLU A 58 17.35 -7.67 -6.54
C GLU A 58 16.46 -6.93 -5.53
N LEU A 59 15.59 -7.64 -4.80
CA LEU A 59 14.78 -7.04 -3.74
C LEU A 59 15.54 -6.84 -2.42
N ALA A 60 16.75 -7.37 -2.27
CA ALA A 60 17.55 -7.23 -1.04
C ALA A 60 18.23 -5.86 -0.95
N LYS A 61 17.45 -4.79 -1.04
CA LYS A 61 17.90 -3.38 -0.93
C LYS A 61 17.06 -2.66 0.12
N ASP A 62 17.70 -1.79 0.90
CA ASP A 62 16.98 -1.00 1.89
C ASP A 62 16.14 0.11 1.26
N LEU A 63 15.03 0.47 1.92
CA LEU A 63 14.07 1.47 1.45
C LEU A 63 14.68 2.85 1.26
N TYR A 64 15.47 3.31 2.24
CA TYR A 64 15.84 4.71 2.38
C TYR A 64 17.04 5.14 1.54
N CYS A 65 18.02 4.25 1.35
CA CYS A 65 19.23 4.55 0.58
C CYS A 65 19.42 3.63 -0.64
N GLY A 66 18.66 2.54 -0.75
CA GLY A 66 18.84 1.54 -1.79
C GLY A 66 20.08 0.67 -1.58
N CYS A 67 20.63 0.63 -0.37
CA CYS A 67 21.80 -0.17 -0.06
C CYS A 67 21.49 -1.66 -0.12
N PRO A 68 22.26 -2.47 -0.84
CA PRO A 68 22.12 -3.91 -0.78
C PRO A 68 22.52 -4.46 0.59
N TYR A 69 21.98 -5.60 0.96
CA TYR A 69 22.34 -6.30 2.19
C TYR A 69 22.35 -7.81 1.99
N ASN A 70 23.08 -8.52 2.84
CA ASN A 70 23.23 -9.98 2.77
C ASN A 70 22.18 -10.72 3.63
N GLY A 71 22.16 -12.06 3.52
CA GLY A 71 21.26 -12.93 4.29
C GLY A 71 21.41 -12.83 5.83
N LYS A 72 22.53 -12.27 6.33
CA LYS A 72 22.74 -11.95 7.75
C LYS A 72 22.24 -10.55 8.12
N LYS A 73 21.60 -9.86 7.19
CA LYS A 73 21.09 -8.47 7.32
C LYS A 73 22.18 -7.41 7.48
N ASN A 74 23.42 -7.70 7.12
CA ASN A 74 24.51 -6.72 7.09
C ASN A 74 24.43 -5.92 5.80
N ILE A 75 24.54 -4.60 5.93
CA ILE A 75 24.41 -3.64 4.83
C ILE A 75 25.76 -3.49 4.13
N ASP A 76 25.75 -3.51 2.80
CA ASP A 76 26.84 -3.01 1.99
C ASP A 76 26.61 -1.53 1.68
N THR A 77 27.44 -0.67 2.26
CA THR A 77 27.29 0.78 2.16
C THR A 77 28.04 1.39 0.98
N ILE A 78 28.90 0.62 0.32
CA ILE A 78 29.75 1.14 -0.78
C ILE A 78 28.91 1.56 -1.98
N PRO A 79 28.00 0.72 -2.53
CA PRO A 79 27.27 1.07 -3.74
C PRO A 79 26.27 2.22 -3.56
N CYS A 80 25.73 2.39 -2.34
CA CYS A 80 24.70 3.39 -2.04
C CYS A 80 25.24 4.67 -1.39
N GLY A 81 26.53 4.69 -1.04
CA GLY A 81 27.17 5.84 -0.43
C GLY A 81 26.65 6.24 0.95
N PHE A 82 25.94 5.33 1.63
CA PHE A 82 25.45 5.59 3.00
C PHE A 82 26.62 5.73 3.97
N ARG A 83 26.56 6.78 4.78
CA ARG A 83 27.46 7.00 5.92
C ARG A 83 26.64 7.23 7.17
N PRO A 84 26.93 6.54 8.28
CA PRO A 84 26.26 6.80 9.55
C PRO A 84 26.42 8.26 9.97
N ARG A 85 25.30 8.85 10.40
CA ARG A 85 25.26 10.21 10.99
C ARG A 85 25.91 10.24 12.37
N GLU A 86 25.81 9.13 13.06
CA GLU A 86 26.10 9.02 14.48
C GLU A 86 27.54 8.58 14.78
N ASN A 87 28.04 9.02 15.93
CA ASN A 87 29.34 8.62 16.46
C ASN A 87 29.38 7.08 16.69
N PRO A 88 30.48 6.37 16.30
CA PRO A 88 30.67 4.94 16.52
C PRO A 88 30.45 4.43 17.95
N ARG A 89 30.61 5.29 18.94
CA ARG A 89 30.38 4.97 20.36
C ARG A 89 28.93 4.92 20.78
N ARG A 90 27.99 5.46 19.98
CA ARG A 90 26.57 5.46 20.31
C ARG A 90 25.88 4.15 19.92
N LYS A 91 24.83 3.79 20.66
CA LYS A 91 24.03 2.57 20.43
C LYS A 91 23.39 2.57 19.04
N SER A 92 23.00 3.72 18.51
CA SER A 92 22.45 3.92 17.16
C SER A 92 23.42 3.50 16.06
N TYR A 93 24.73 3.68 16.24
CA TYR A 93 25.75 3.25 15.29
C TYR A 93 25.73 1.73 15.00
N LYS A 94 25.39 0.91 16.01
CA LYS A 94 25.23 -0.55 15.79
C LYS A 94 24.04 -0.84 14.87
N ARG A 95 23.01 0.00 14.89
CA ARG A 95 21.84 -0.11 14.01
C ARG A 95 22.16 0.32 12.57
N ALA A 96 23.11 1.23 12.36
CA ALA A 96 23.54 1.68 11.04
C ALA A 96 24.17 0.58 10.17
N ARG A 97 24.60 -0.54 10.78
CA ARG A 97 25.29 -1.63 10.08
C ARG A 97 24.39 -2.79 9.65
N ARG A 98 23.10 -2.71 9.98
CA ARG A 98 22.12 -3.77 9.70
C ARG A 98 20.80 -3.20 9.24
N ILE A 99 20.03 -4.00 8.52
CA ILE A 99 18.64 -3.69 8.26
C ILE A 99 17.73 -4.10 9.43
N GLU A 100 16.64 -3.38 9.56
CA GLU A 100 15.48 -3.67 10.39
C GLU A 100 14.23 -3.66 9.50
N TRP A 101 13.15 -4.29 9.96
CA TRP A 101 11.89 -4.24 9.25
C TRP A 101 11.14 -2.96 9.64
N GLU A 102 11.00 -2.10 8.66
CA GLU A 102 10.35 -0.79 8.78
C GLU A 102 8.86 -0.89 8.45
N HIS A 103 8.03 -0.28 9.28
CA HIS A 103 6.64 -0.01 8.97
C HIS A 103 6.52 1.31 8.21
N ILE A 104 6.18 1.29 6.92
CA ILE A 104 5.97 2.52 6.13
C ILE A 104 4.86 3.36 6.77
N VAL A 105 3.68 2.78 7.01
CA VAL A 105 2.66 3.34 7.90
C VAL A 105 2.98 2.89 9.31
N THR A 106 3.42 3.79 10.16
CA THR A 106 3.98 3.45 11.47
C THR A 106 2.99 2.79 12.41
N ALA A 107 3.50 1.99 13.35
CA ALA A 107 2.69 1.42 14.42
C ALA A 107 1.91 2.49 15.20
N HIS A 108 2.50 3.69 15.39
CA HIS A 108 1.80 4.83 15.99
C HIS A 108 0.59 5.25 15.16
N ASN A 109 0.74 5.41 13.84
CA ASN A 109 -0.36 5.83 12.98
C ASN A 109 -1.48 4.78 12.88
N MET A 110 -1.13 3.51 13.00
CA MET A 110 -2.11 2.40 13.05
C MET A 110 -2.85 2.32 14.40
N GLY A 111 -2.18 2.66 15.50
CA GLY A 111 -2.63 2.31 16.83
C GLY A 111 -3.03 3.44 17.78
N HIS A 112 -2.48 4.64 17.65
CA HIS A 112 -2.59 5.66 18.70
C HIS A 112 -4.02 6.14 19.02
N PHE A 113 -4.98 5.95 18.12
CA PHE A 113 -6.40 6.22 18.35
C PHE A 113 -7.16 5.05 19.00
N ARG A 114 -6.56 3.87 19.07
CA ARG A 114 -7.22 2.67 19.58
C ARG A 114 -7.22 2.62 21.10
N PRO A 115 -8.26 2.05 21.72
CA PRO A 115 -8.29 1.90 23.17
C PRO A 115 -7.06 1.19 23.74
N CYS A 116 -6.64 0.09 23.11
CA CYS A 116 -5.46 -0.67 23.51
C CYS A 116 -4.17 0.17 23.61
N TRP A 117 -4.04 1.21 22.77
CA TRP A 117 -2.88 2.09 22.82
C TRP A 117 -2.86 2.99 24.04
N ARG A 118 -4.02 3.49 24.45
CA ARG A 118 -4.18 4.29 25.67
C ARG A 118 -3.88 3.49 26.93
N ASP A 119 -4.22 2.19 26.91
CA ASP A 119 -4.10 1.30 28.06
C ASP A 119 -2.73 0.61 28.20
N GLY A 120 -1.76 0.89 27.33
CA GLY A 120 -0.43 0.28 27.41
C GLY A 120 0.40 0.35 26.12
N GLY A 121 0.03 1.26 25.21
CA GLY A 121 0.79 1.56 24.00
C GLY A 121 0.85 0.41 23.01
N ARG A 122 1.85 0.46 22.11
CA ARG A 122 2.06 -0.54 21.05
C ARG A 122 2.03 -1.97 21.58
N LYS A 123 2.73 -2.23 22.69
CA LYS A 123 2.81 -3.59 23.24
C LYS A 123 1.44 -4.14 23.61
N ASN A 124 0.61 -3.34 24.26
CA ASN A 124 -0.74 -3.76 24.61
C ASN A 124 -1.60 -4.04 23.37
N CYS A 125 -1.52 -3.17 22.34
CA CYS A 125 -2.23 -3.40 21.09
C CYS A 125 -1.80 -4.69 20.39
N THR A 126 -0.50 -4.95 20.28
CA THR A 126 0.04 -6.17 19.65
C THR A 126 -0.48 -7.46 20.30
N TYR A 127 -0.80 -7.45 21.59
CA TYR A 127 -1.26 -8.65 22.30
C TYR A 127 -2.78 -8.74 22.46
N ASN A 128 -3.47 -7.61 22.49
CA ASN A 128 -4.87 -7.54 22.92
C ASN A 128 -5.82 -6.94 21.90
N ASP A 129 -5.32 -6.55 20.71
CA ASP A 129 -6.13 -6.01 19.62
C ASP A 129 -5.85 -6.77 18.32
N PRO A 130 -6.72 -7.73 17.94
CA PRO A 130 -6.50 -8.58 16.76
C PRO A 130 -6.41 -7.79 15.45
N GLU A 131 -7.13 -6.66 15.33
CA GLU A 131 -7.05 -5.84 14.12
C GLU A 131 -5.71 -5.10 14.05
N PHE A 132 -5.22 -4.58 15.18
CA PHE A 132 -3.88 -3.99 15.23
C PHE A 132 -2.79 -5.03 14.92
N GLU A 133 -2.92 -6.23 15.43
CA GLU A 133 -1.98 -7.33 15.16
C GLU A 133 -1.92 -7.66 13.65
N LEU A 134 -3.07 -7.66 12.95
CA LEU A 134 -3.12 -7.83 11.50
C LEU A 134 -2.41 -6.69 10.77
N MET A 135 -2.70 -5.44 11.12
CA MET A 135 -2.07 -4.25 10.52
C MET A 135 -0.56 -4.25 10.73
N GLU A 136 -0.12 -4.59 11.94
CA GLU A 136 1.28 -4.61 12.33
C GLU A 136 2.07 -5.72 11.62
N GLY A 137 1.41 -6.84 11.31
CA GLY A 137 2.00 -7.98 10.60
C GLY A 137 1.86 -7.94 9.08
N ASP A 138 1.23 -6.92 8.51
CA ASP A 138 0.97 -6.86 7.07
C ASP A 138 2.25 -6.67 6.27
N LEU A 139 2.53 -7.65 5.38
CA LEU A 139 3.77 -7.69 4.61
C LEU A 139 3.87 -6.57 3.57
N HIS A 140 2.74 -6.03 3.11
CA HIS A 140 2.74 -4.86 2.20
C HIS A 140 3.27 -3.61 2.87
N ASN A 141 3.10 -3.48 4.19
CA ASN A 141 3.56 -2.35 4.98
C ASN A 141 5.01 -2.50 5.50
N LEU A 142 5.65 -3.66 5.33
CA LEU A 142 6.96 -3.98 5.91
C LEU A 142 8.08 -3.97 4.85
N TYR A 143 9.11 -3.17 5.08
CA TYR A 143 10.26 -3.01 4.19
C TYR A 143 11.58 -3.12 4.94
N PRO A 144 12.66 -3.61 4.29
CA PRO A 144 14.00 -3.52 4.87
C PRO A 144 14.45 -2.07 4.89
N ALA A 145 14.97 -1.61 6.01
CA ALA A 145 15.52 -0.27 6.17
C ALA A 145 16.78 -0.29 7.03
N ILE A 146 17.71 0.61 6.75
CA ILE A 146 18.89 0.83 7.61
C ILE A 146 18.40 1.20 9.01
N GLY A 147 18.82 0.44 10.02
CA GLY A 147 18.30 0.57 11.37
C GLY A 147 18.55 1.95 12.01
N GLU A 148 19.60 2.69 11.62
CA GLU A 148 19.80 4.07 12.06
C GLU A 148 18.69 4.97 11.51
N ILE A 149 18.45 4.94 10.21
CA ILE A 149 17.41 5.78 9.57
C ILE A 149 16.02 5.39 10.06
N ASN A 150 15.74 4.09 10.22
CA ASN A 150 14.50 3.61 10.82
C ASN A 150 14.28 4.21 12.22
N GLY A 151 15.33 4.24 13.04
CA GLY A 151 15.28 4.85 14.37
C GLY A 151 15.11 6.36 14.35
N ASP A 152 15.79 7.05 13.46
CA ASP A 152 15.73 8.49 13.30
C ASP A 152 14.36 8.93 12.74
N ARG A 153 13.82 8.18 11.79
CA ARG A 153 12.48 8.41 11.24
C ARG A 153 11.39 8.27 12.31
N ASN A 154 11.54 7.31 13.22
CA ASN A 154 10.57 7.10 14.28
C ASN A 154 9.13 6.99 13.73
N ASN A 155 8.21 7.88 14.19
CA ASN A 155 6.84 7.99 13.68
C ASN A 155 6.63 9.25 12.81
N PHE A 156 7.69 9.85 12.30
CA PHE A 156 7.60 11.05 11.48
C PHE A 156 6.92 10.76 10.15
N MET A 157 6.09 11.70 9.71
CA MET A 157 5.39 11.61 8.43
C MET A 157 6.32 11.95 7.28
N PHE A 158 6.06 11.35 6.13
CA PHE A 158 6.78 11.68 4.91
C PHE A 158 6.46 13.09 4.41
N SER A 159 7.43 13.70 3.74
CA SER A 159 7.33 15.05 3.18
C SER A 159 8.25 15.20 1.97
N GLN A 160 8.15 16.33 1.33
CA GLN A 160 9.08 16.76 0.28
C GLN A 160 9.33 18.24 0.43
N TRP A 161 10.61 18.63 0.36
CA TRP A 161 11.01 20.03 0.40
C TRP A 161 11.43 20.53 -0.98
N THR A 162 11.13 21.79 -1.29
CA THR A 162 11.63 22.48 -2.49
C THR A 162 13.12 22.73 -2.37
N ASN A 163 13.54 23.21 -1.19
CA ASN A 163 14.95 23.39 -0.83
C ASN A 163 15.27 22.33 0.24
N SER A 164 15.83 21.22 -0.20
CA SER A 164 16.19 20.12 0.72
C SER A 164 17.28 20.57 1.69
N PRO A 165 17.15 20.21 2.98
CA PRO A 165 18.25 20.34 3.94
C PRO A 165 19.51 19.60 3.47
N GLU A 166 20.64 19.90 4.09
CA GLU A 166 21.90 19.22 3.80
C GLU A 166 21.81 17.70 4.00
N PRO A 167 22.44 16.89 3.13
CA PRO A 167 22.50 15.45 3.30
C PRO A 167 23.12 15.05 4.64
N MET A 168 22.50 14.10 5.35
CA MET A 168 22.95 13.69 6.68
C MET A 168 23.48 12.26 6.76
N TYR A 169 23.28 11.48 5.70
CA TYR A 169 23.67 10.07 5.63
C TYR A 169 24.65 9.80 4.48
N GLY A 170 25.64 10.66 4.28
CA GLY A 170 26.56 10.59 3.14
C GLY A 170 25.88 10.94 1.82
N SER A 171 25.99 10.10 0.80
CA SER A 171 25.32 10.31 -0.50
C SER A 171 23.87 9.80 -0.53
N CYS A 172 23.36 9.23 0.56
CA CYS A 172 21.95 8.80 0.64
C CYS A 172 21.03 10.02 0.65
N GLU A 173 20.10 10.09 -0.30
CA GLU A 173 19.19 11.24 -0.48
C GLU A 173 18.13 11.39 0.62
N THR A 174 17.98 10.40 1.49
CA THR A 174 16.99 10.47 2.57
C THR A 174 17.40 11.49 3.62
N ILE A 175 16.47 12.34 4.01
CA ILE A 175 16.67 13.41 4.99
C ILE A 175 15.62 13.29 6.09
N VAL A 176 16.05 13.35 7.35
CA VAL A 176 15.18 13.39 8.53
C VAL A 176 15.27 14.74 9.20
N ASP A 177 14.17 15.48 9.19
CA ASP A 177 14.08 16.75 9.95
C ASP A 177 13.51 16.47 11.34
N PHE A 178 14.37 16.50 12.35
CA PHE A 178 14.00 16.23 13.74
C PHE A 178 13.17 17.36 14.36
N LYS A 179 13.33 18.59 13.86
CA LYS A 179 12.57 19.76 14.35
C LYS A 179 11.15 19.75 13.80
N LEU A 180 11.00 19.53 12.50
CA LEU A 180 9.70 19.46 11.85
C LEU A 180 9.02 18.10 12.00
N LYS A 181 9.75 17.09 12.49
CA LYS A 181 9.29 15.70 12.59
C LYS A 181 8.78 15.16 11.24
N LYS A 182 9.58 15.35 10.20
CA LYS A 182 9.27 14.96 8.82
C LYS A 182 10.46 14.22 8.20
N VAL A 183 10.15 13.40 7.20
CA VAL A 183 11.16 12.64 6.45
C VAL A 183 10.94 12.83 4.96
N GLN A 184 11.97 13.21 4.23
CA GLN A 184 12.00 13.14 2.78
C GLN A 184 12.75 11.87 2.37
N PRO A 185 12.07 10.89 1.79
CA PRO A 185 12.74 9.68 1.30
C PRO A 185 13.41 9.96 -0.05
N ARG A 186 14.36 9.09 -0.43
CA ARG A 186 14.94 9.10 -1.78
C ARG A 186 13.84 8.99 -2.84
N LYS A 187 14.12 9.48 -4.04
CA LYS A 187 13.11 9.60 -5.12
C LYS A 187 12.48 8.26 -5.49
N GLU A 188 13.29 7.20 -5.61
CA GLU A 188 12.84 5.87 -6.05
C GLU A 188 11.91 5.19 -5.03
N ALA A 189 11.92 5.63 -3.78
CA ALA A 189 11.02 5.08 -2.76
C ALA A 189 9.65 5.79 -2.70
N ARG A 190 9.50 6.97 -3.31
CA ARG A 190 8.32 7.83 -3.12
C ARG A 190 7.04 7.20 -3.65
N GLY A 191 7.04 6.67 -4.87
CA GLY A 191 5.86 6.04 -5.47
C GLY A 191 5.40 4.81 -4.68
N LEU A 192 6.35 3.96 -4.32
CA LEU A 192 6.14 2.79 -3.48
C LEU A 192 5.52 3.17 -2.12
N ILE A 193 6.08 4.19 -1.43
CA ILE A 193 5.55 4.69 -0.16
C ILE A 193 4.11 5.16 -0.32
N ALA A 194 3.79 5.88 -1.40
CA ALA A 194 2.45 6.32 -1.68
C ALA A 194 1.47 5.16 -1.85
N ARG A 195 1.82 4.14 -2.65
CA ARG A 195 0.99 2.96 -2.88
C ARG A 195 0.77 2.10 -1.63
N VAL A 196 1.75 2.06 -0.73
CA VAL A 196 1.57 1.43 0.59
C VAL A 196 0.59 2.20 1.46
N HIS A 197 0.65 3.53 1.49
CA HIS A 197 -0.32 4.34 2.23
C HIS A 197 -1.75 4.16 1.70
N PHE A 198 -1.94 4.16 0.39
CA PHE A 198 -3.26 3.89 -0.21
C PHE A 198 -3.77 2.49 0.09
N TYR A 199 -2.88 1.49 0.09
CA TYR A 199 -3.22 0.13 0.49
C TYR A 199 -3.70 0.07 1.93
N MET A 200 -2.93 0.63 2.87
CA MET A 200 -3.25 0.61 4.29
C MET A 200 -4.54 1.37 4.61
N GLU A 201 -4.82 2.46 3.88
CA GLU A 201 -6.10 3.16 3.97
C GLU A 201 -7.25 2.30 3.45
N LYS A 202 -7.12 1.70 2.27
CA LYS A 202 -8.16 0.85 1.67
C LYS A 202 -8.42 -0.41 2.48
N GLN A 203 -7.37 -1.06 2.99
CA GLN A 203 -7.45 -2.34 3.68
C GLN A 203 -7.93 -2.21 5.12
N TYR A 204 -7.52 -1.15 5.81
CA TYR A 204 -7.71 -0.99 7.26
C TYR A 204 -8.38 0.34 7.67
N GLY A 205 -8.74 1.18 6.72
CA GLY A 205 -9.38 2.47 7.01
C GLY A 205 -8.46 3.50 7.67
N ILE A 206 -7.14 3.35 7.54
CA ILE A 206 -6.18 4.30 8.10
C ILE A 206 -6.24 5.61 7.31
N ARG A 207 -6.77 6.65 7.93
CA ARG A 207 -7.04 7.92 7.25
C ARG A 207 -5.77 8.70 6.93
N LEU A 208 -5.68 9.18 5.70
CA LEU A 208 -4.70 10.17 5.29
C LEU A 208 -5.24 11.59 5.51
N SER A 209 -4.39 12.49 5.98
CA SER A 209 -4.71 13.92 5.95
C SER A 209 -4.85 14.40 4.50
N LYS A 210 -5.57 15.51 4.27
CA LYS A 210 -5.68 16.09 2.93
C LYS A 210 -4.30 16.39 2.32
N GLN A 211 -3.38 16.90 3.12
CA GLN A 211 -2.03 17.23 2.68
C GLN A 211 -1.22 15.98 2.32
N ASP A 212 -1.26 14.93 3.16
CA ASP A 212 -0.54 13.69 2.88
C ASP A 212 -1.11 13.01 1.63
N ARG A 213 -2.44 13.02 1.45
CA ARG A 213 -3.09 12.50 0.25
C ARG A 213 -2.60 13.20 -1.01
N GLN A 214 -2.60 14.52 -1.05
CA GLN A 214 -2.10 15.29 -2.20
C GLN A 214 -0.64 14.95 -2.51
N LEU A 215 0.20 14.84 -1.49
CA LEU A 215 1.61 14.45 -1.66
C LEU A 215 1.73 13.05 -2.27
N PHE A 216 1.00 12.08 -1.72
CA PHE A 216 1.09 10.69 -2.19
C PHE A 216 0.46 10.50 -3.57
N GLU A 217 -0.60 11.22 -3.91
CA GLU A 217 -1.15 11.22 -5.27
C GLU A 217 -0.13 11.77 -6.29
N ALA A 218 0.56 12.86 -5.95
CA ALA A 218 1.64 13.40 -6.77
C ALA A 218 2.80 12.39 -6.92
N TRP A 219 3.22 11.75 -5.84
CA TRP A 219 4.28 10.76 -5.87
C TRP A 219 3.90 9.51 -6.67
N ASN A 220 2.69 9.01 -6.50
CA ASN A 220 2.21 7.86 -7.27
C ASN A 220 2.23 8.12 -8.78
N LYS A 221 1.86 9.35 -9.19
CA LYS A 221 1.91 9.77 -10.59
C LYS A 221 3.34 9.98 -11.12
N MET A 222 4.23 10.57 -10.30
CA MET A 222 5.59 10.92 -10.71
C MET A 222 6.57 9.75 -10.69
N TYR A 223 6.30 8.74 -9.86
CA TYR A 223 7.17 7.59 -9.64
C TYR A 223 6.38 6.30 -9.87
N PRO A 224 6.27 5.86 -11.13
CA PRO A 224 5.52 4.66 -11.50
C PRO A 224 6.08 3.41 -10.84
N VAL A 225 5.36 2.30 -10.91
CA VAL A 225 5.83 1.00 -10.43
C VAL A 225 7.07 0.55 -11.17
N THR A 226 7.90 -0.24 -10.50
CA THR A 226 9.05 -0.91 -11.10
C THR A 226 8.83 -2.41 -11.15
N ALA A 227 9.62 -3.11 -11.97
CA ALA A 227 9.59 -4.58 -12.03
C ALA A 227 9.83 -5.22 -10.65
N GLU A 228 10.74 -4.62 -9.85
CA GLU A 228 11.02 -5.09 -8.49
C GLU A 228 9.81 -4.92 -7.56
N GLU A 229 9.07 -3.82 -7.68
CA GLU A 229 7.86 -3.62 -6.88
C GLU A 229 6.76 -4.61 -7.27
N CYS A 230 6.61 -4.90 -8.55
CA CYS A 230 5.68 -5.90 -9.06
C CYS A 230 6.04 -7.31 -8.59
N GLU A 231 7.30 -7.69 -8.70
CA GLU A 231 7.81 -8.99 -8.21
C GLU A 231 7.63 -9.12 -6.68
N ARG A 232 7.89 -8.05 -5.93
CA ARG A 232 7.65 -8.03 -4.49
C ARG A 232 6.18 -8.31 -4.15
N ASP A 233 5.26 -7.66 -4.85
CA ASP A 233 3.82 -7.81 -4.64
C ASP A 233 3.36 -9.26 -4.91
N LEU A 234 3.85 -9.88 -5.98
CA LEU A 234 3.64 -11.30 -6.29
C LEU A 234 4.21 -12.24 -5.21
N ARG A 235 5.39 -11.94 -4.69
CA ARG A 235 5.96 -12.74 -3.59
C ARG A 235 5.15 -12.62 -2.31
N ILE A 236 4.62 -11.43 -2.00
CA ILE A 236 3.75 -11.23 -0.83
C ILE A 236 2.47 -12.03 -0.99
N GLU A 237 1.83 -12.03 -2.16
CA GLU A 237 0.63 -12.81 -2.43
C GLU A 237 0.79 -14.30 -2.06
N LYS A 238 1.92 -14.92 -2.40
CA LYS A 238 2.21 -16.31 -2.06
C LYS A 238 2.16 -16.60 -0.55
N TYR A 239 2.52 -15.62 0.27
CA TYR A 239 2.58 -15.79 1.72
C TYR A 239 1.39 -15.22 2.46
N GLN A 240 0.84 -14.10 2.00
CA GLN A 240 -0.24 -13.37 2.66
C GLN A 240 -1.61 -13.65 2.04
N GLY A 241 -1.65 -14.00 0.75
CA GLY A 241 -2.86 -14.39 0.04
C GLY A 241 -3.64 -13.22 -0.56
N ASN A 242 -3.08 -12.00 -0.54
CA ASN A 242 -3.66 -10.84 -1.20
C ASN A 242 -2.58 -9.99 -1.86
N ARG A 243 -2.99 -9.16 -2.81
CA ARG A 243 -2.15 -8.19 -3.51
C ARG A 243 -2.46 -6.77 -3.06
N ASN A 244 -1.51 -5.88 -3.28
CA ASN A 244 -1.77 -4.44 -3.19
C ASN A 244 -2.44 -3.99 -4.50
N PRO A 245 -3.73 -3.61 -4.52
CA PRO A 245 -4.43 -3.29 -5.76
C PRO A 245 -3.86 -2.07 -6.49
N PHE A 246 -3.17 -1.17 -5.78
CA PHE A 246 -2.51 -0.01 -6.38
C PHE A 246 -1.19 -0.38 -7.07
N VAL A 247 -0.56 -1.48 -6.67
CA VAL A 247 0.61 -2.07 -7.34
C VAL A 247 0.14 -2.98 -8.47
N GLU A 248 -0.78 -3.89 -8.20
CA GLU A 248 -1.29 -4.85 -9.18
C GLU A 248 -1.83 -4.18 -10.45
N SER A 249 -2.71 -3.16 -10.31
CA SER A 249 -3.24 -2.45 -11.46
C SER A 249 -2.15 -1.75 -12.25
N ALA A 250 -1.23 -1.06 -11.55
CA ALA A 250 -0.16 -0.33 -12.20
C ALA A 250 0.85 -1.26 -12.90
N CYS A 251 1.11 -2.47 -12.34
CA CYS A 251 1.96 -3.47 -12.99
C CYS A 251 1.33 -4.00 -14.28
N LYS A 252 0.03 -4.29 -14.28
CA LYS A 252 -0.71 -4.70 -15.50
C LYS A 252 -0.67 -3.62 -16.57
N GLU A 253 -0.85 -2.36 -16.20
CA GLU A 253 -0.79 -1.21 -17.11
C GLU A 253 0.62 -1.01 -17.69
N ALA A 254 1.66 -1.29 -16.90
CA ALA A 254 3.06 -1.18 -17.32
C ALA A 254 3.57 -2.41 -18.10
N GLY A 255 2.79 -3.49 -18.21
CA GLY A 255 3.16 -4.71 -18.94
C GLY A 255 4.08 -5.65 -18.16
N PHE A 256 4.07 -5.59 -16.82
CA PHE A 256 4.80 -6.50 -15.94
C PHE A 256 3.95 -7.71 -15.53
#